data_f8028e1ce1c004de44180a36b39137b3
#
_entry.id   f8028e1ce1c004de44180a36b39137b3
#
_cell.length_a   1.000
_cell.length_b   1.000
_cell.length_c   1.000
_cell.angle_alpha   90.00
_cell.angle_beta   90.00
_cell.angle_gamma   90.00
#
_symmetry.space_group_name_H-M   'P 1'
#
loop_
_entity.id
_entity.type
_entity.pdbx_description
1 polymer ?
#
loop_
_entity_poly.entity_id
_entity_poly.type
_entity_poly.pdbx_seq_one_letter_code
_entity_poly.pdbx_strand_id
1 'polypeptide(L)'
;MRHWYDQAIIYQIYPKSFQDSNSDGIGDLNGIRKRIPYLKELGINAVWLNPIFVSPQVDNGYDVSNYFAIDPKMGTMEDMDNLIKEMHEAGIHVIMDFVLNHTSDQHPWFQDAIKNPESIYRDYYIFAGENNQRPNNWGSFFGGSVWEKDPAGTGQFYFHLFDKRMPDLNWKNPEVRHAMTEIAKYWLEKGIDGLRLDTFIHIAKADLRQNFPVNSKDEEPVIAEPFFANLPQVQKWMRPFCEEIKQDYPDALLLGEAASANVNLAVDYTNKDNHLMDSVITFRYFTEDQSKIDPSFLNNYQPKPLDWVKFKQNQTIWQQTLSGISKPTLYWNNHDMARLATRIAKNDTQARSLAMLMYLQCGIPIIYYGEELGMRNLQFENVNDFQDDTVKEFVKSAEKAGVTSKEALLMASKTHKLPARGPMPWDNERNNGFTDKEPWIKGKKLDETNAADEIADDSSMFNFYKKLISLKKEQLFQDGNYYLWSTSDGSYVYERNLKDKKALIAVSLSQEPIEIEVGKEFSSERLSAGEYDLTAGKLRLEPYAGVVLEN
;
A
#
# COMPACT_ATOMS: atom_id res chain seq x y z
N MET A 1 -22.94 3.60 -16.52
CA MET A 1 -22.11 4.82 -16.60
C MET A 1 -20.69 4.44 -16.24
N ARG A 2 -19.68 5.11 -16.78
CA ARG A 2 -18.28 4.93 -16.40
C ARG A 2 -17.98 5.88 -15.23
N HIS A 3 -17.43 5.37 -14.16
CA HIS A 3 -17.02 6.18 -13.02
C HIS A 3 -15.63 6.78 -13.28
N TRP A 4 -15.28 7.88 -12.61
CA TRP A 4 -13.97 8.52 -12.74
C TRP A 4 -12.82 7.55 -12.38
N TYR A 5 -13.03 6.71 -11.39
CA TYR A 5 -12.02 5.76 -10.91
C TYR A 5 -11.78 4.57 -11.86
N ASP A 6 -12.64 4.35 -12.82
CA ASP A 6 -12.35 3.38 -13.90
C ASP A 6 -11.12 3.77 -14.72
N GLN A 7 -10.74 5.05 -14.68
CA GLN A 7 -9.58 5.62 -15.37
C GLN A 7 -8.58 6.26 -14.40
N ALA A 8 -8.68 5.97 -13.11
CA ALA A 8 -7.80 6.54 -12.12
C ALA A 8 -6.35 6.10 -12.34
N ILE A 9 -5.44 7.03 -12.15
CA ILE A 9 -4.02 6.83 -11.92
C ILE A 9 -3.74 7.51 -10.59
N ILE A 10 -3.63 6.69 -9.56
CA ILE A 10 -3.56 7.15 -8.16
C ILE A 10 -2.10 7.38 -7.80
N TYR A 11 -1.82 8.51 -7.17
CA TYR A 11 -0.54 8.79 -6.54
C TYR A 11 -0.71 8.74 -5.03
N GLN A 12 -0.05 7.79 -4.38
CA GLN A 12 -0.11 7.64 -2.93
C GLN A 12 0.85 8.61 -2.26
N ILE A 13 0.32 9.51 -1.45
CA ILE A 13 1.08 10.49 -0.67
C ILE A 13 1.17 10.02 0.79
N TYR A 14 2.40 9.96 1.32
CA TYR A 14 2.65 9.87 2.76
C TYR A 14 2.85 11.29 3.30
N PRO A 15 1.82 11.93 3.90
CA PRO A 15 1.83 13.37 4.18
C PRO A 15 3.04 13.85 4.99
N LYS A 16 3.40 13.11 6.06
CA LYS A 16 4.55 13.42 6.93
C LYS A 16 5.87 13.57 6.19
N SER A 17 6.01 12.98 5.00
CA SER A 17 7.26 12.92 4.23
C SER A 17 7.17 13.62 2.87
N PHE A 18 6.04 14.24 2.53
CA PHE A 18 5.88 14.81 1.20
C PHE A 18 6.45 16.23 1.08
N GLN A 19 5.97 17.18 1.89
CA GLN A 19 6.51 18.54 1.95
C GLN A 19 6.12 19.20 3.26
N ASP A 20 7.10 19.71 3.99
CA ASP A 20 6.91 20.59 5.14
C ASP A 20 6.72 22.04 4.67
N SER A 21 5.64 22.69 5.11
CA SER A 21 5.34 24.08 4.75
C SER A 21 5.55 25.07 5.88
N ASN A 22 5.65 24.58 7.13
CA ASN A 22 5.70 25.39 8.34
C ASN A 22 7.06 25.32 9.09
N SER A 23 8.01 24.54 8.56
CA SER A 23 9.36 24.34 9.10
C SER A 23 9.37 23.69 10.49
N ASP A 24 8.54 22.66 10.70
CA ASP A 24 8.57 21.84 11.93
C ASP A 24 9.26 20.48 11.74
N GLY A 25 9.64 20.13 10.51
CA GLY A 25 10.31 18.89 10.13
C GLY A 25 9.33 17.78 9.72
N ILE A 26 8.04 18.07 9.67
CA ILE A 26 6.96 17.14 9.33
C ILE A 26 6.21 17.71 8.11
N GLY A 27 5.96 16.89 7.12
CA GLY A 27 5.13 17.29 5.98
C GLY A 27 3.67 17.51 6.39
N ASP A 28 2.99 18.40 5.66
CA ASP A 28 1.66 18.87 6.01
C ASP A 28 0.77 19.12 4.77
N LEU A 29 -0.53 19.41 4.99
CA LEU A 29 -1.51 19.62 3.92
C LEU A 29 -1.16 20.83 3.03
N ASN A 30 -0.65 21.91 3.62
CA ASN A 30 -0.22 23.08 2.86
C ASN A 30 1.04 22.79 2.03
N GLY A 31 1.91 21.92 2.52
CA GLY A 31 3.03 21.39 1.74
C GLY A 31 2.56 20.59 0.52
N ILE A 32 1.55 19.73 0.69
CA ILE A 32 0.93 19.02 -0.43
C ILE A 32 0.33 20.00 -1.44
N ARG A 33 -0.41 21.02 -0.97
CA ARG A 33 -0.98 22.07 -1.84
C ARG A 33 0.08 22.76 -2.70
N LYS A 34 1.24 23.10 -2.14
CA LYS A 34 2.36 23.70 -2.89
C LYS A 34 2.86 22.81 -4.03
N ARG A 35 2.65 21.50 -3.95
CA ARG A 35 3.12 20.51 -4.92
C ARG A 35 2.04 20.02 -5.90
N ILE A 36 0.83 20.58 -5.88
CA ILE A 36 -0.21 20.28 -6.87
C ILE A 36 0.27 20.48 -8.33
N PRO A 37 1.04 21.54 -8.67
CA PRO A 37 1.59 21.69 -10.03
C PRO A 37 2.47 20.50 -10.46
N TYR A 38 3.30 19.96 -9.56
CA TYR A 38 4.11 18.76 -9.81
C TYR A 38 3.25 17.53 -10.11
N LEU A 39 2.22 17.28 -9.30
CA LEU A 39 1.29 16.17 -9.49
C LEU A 39 0.55 16.26 -10.82
N LYS A 40 0.13 17.46 -11.18
CA LYS A 40 -0.50 17.75 -12.48
C LYS A 40 0.46 17.54 -13.64
N GLU A 41 1.71 17.96 -13.52
CA GLU A 41 2.74 17.76 -14.53
C GLU A 41 3.08 16.28 -14.74
N LEU A 42 3.19 15.51 -13.67
CA LEU A 42 3.35 14.05 -13.73
C LEU A 42 2.20 13.38 -14.48
N GLY A 43 1.01 13.99 -14.41
CA GLY A 43 -0.15 13.55 -15.18
C GLY A 43 -1.08 12.60 -14.42
N ILE A 44 -0.98 12.47 -13.10
CA ILE A 44 -1.93 11.69 -12.28
C ILE A 44 -3.30 12.40 -12.22
N ASN A 45 -4.35 11.69 -11.87
CA ASN A 45 -5.70 12.26 -11.74
C ASN A 45 -6.40 11.90 -10.43
N ALA A 46 -5.70 11.22 -9.52
CA ALA A 46 -6.16 11.00 -8.17
C ALA A 46 -4.99 10.93 -7.19
N VAL A 47 -5.20 11.37 -5.96
CA VAL A 47 -4.26 11.16 -4.85
C VAL A 47 -4.91 10.30 -3.77
N TRP A 48 -4.12 9.42 -3.17
CA TRP A 48 -4.47 8.73 -1.94
C TRP A 48 -3.61 9.29 -0.81
N LEU A 49 -4.24 9.93 0.16
CA LEU A 49 -3.59 10.46 1.36
C LEU A 49 -3.59 9.39 2.46
N ASN A 50 -2.40 8.99 2.94
CA ASN A 50 -2.28 8.22 4.17
C ASN A 50 -2.85 9.01 5.36
N PRO A 51 -3.11 8.38 6.54
CA PRO A 51 -3.91 8.98 7.60
C PRO A 51 -3.48 10.38 8.01
N ILE A 52 -4.46 11.28 8.11
CA ILE A 52 -4.27 12.69 8.50
C ILE A 52 -5.13 13.09 9.71
N PHE A 53 -5.88 12.15 10.29
CA PHE A 53 -6.70 12.37 11.47
C PHE A 53 -5.87 12.61 12.72
N VAL A 54 -6.48 13.21 13.74
CA VAL A 54 -5.86 13.35 15.07
C VAL A 54 -5.47 11.98 15.61
N SER A 55 -4.20 11.82 15.94
CA SER A 55 -3.62 10.55 16.36
C SER A 55 -2.46 10.78 17.35
N PRO A 56 -2.31 9.95 18.40
CA PRO A 56 -1.09 9.90 19.22
C PRO A 56 0.16 9.44 18.46
N GLN A 57 0.02 9.00 17.19
CA GLN A 57 1.11 8.60 16.31
C GLN A 57 1.85 7.32 16.75
N VAL A 58 1.15 6.41 17.42
CA VAL A 58 1.66 5.08 17.79
C VAL A 58 2.00 4.25 16.55
N ASP A 59 1.11 4.30 15.55
CA ASP A 59 1.34 3.72 14.21
C ASP A 59 1.15 4.79 13.11
N ASN A 60 1.83 5.92 13.28
CA ASN A 60 1.94 6.97 12.27
C ASN A 60 0.60 7.45 11.69
N GLY A 61 -0.44 7.54 12.51
CA GLY A 61 -1.74 8.06 12.13
C GLY A 61 -2.84 7.00 12.00
N TYR A 62 -2.50 5.70 11.97
CA TYR A 62 -3.50 4.63 11.96
C TYR A 62 -4.19 4.43 13.31
N ASP A 63 -3.59 4.87 14.41
CA ASP A 63 -4.18 4.95 15.75
C ASP A 63 -5.02 6.23 15.90
N VAL A 64 -6.20 6.25 15.28
CA VAL A 64 -7.08 7.43 15.22
C VAL A 64 -7.75 7.70 16.57
N SER A 65 -7.56 8.90 17.11
CA SER A 65 -8.22 9.35 18.35
C SER A 65 -9.40 10.31 18.11
N ASN A 66 -9.47 10.93 16.93
CA ASN A 66 -10.61 11.74 16.51
C ASN A 66 -10.75 11.74 14.98
N TYR A 67 -11.81 11.12 14.47
CA TYR A 67 -12.10 11.04 13.04
C TYR A 67 -12.67 12.33 12.42
N PHE A 68 -13.09 13.30 13.23
CA PHE A 68 -13.72 14.53 12.76
C PHE A 68 -12.75 15.72 12.72
N ALA A 69 -11.47 15.50 12.94
CA ALA A 69 -10.47 16.56 12.97
C ALA A 69 -9.16 16.10 12.31
N ILE A 70 -8.48 17.05 11.70
CA ILE A 70 -7.14 16.88 11.16
C ILE A 70 -6.11 16.98 12.30
N ASP A 71 -5.07 16.13 12.25
CA ASP A 71 -3.95 16.21 13.20
C ASP A 71 -3.31 17.61 13.09
N PRO A 72 -3.17 18.36 14.20
CA PRO A 72 -2.60 19.71 14.18
C PRO A 72 -1.21 19.81 13.53
N LYS A 73 -0.45 18.72 13.50
CA LYS A 73 0.83 18.66 12.79
C LYS A 73 0.69 18.60 11.27
N MET A 74 -0.48 18.13 10.79
CA MET A 74 -0.79 18.05 9.36
C MET A 74 -1.49 19.31 8.85
N GLY A 75 -2.08 20.11 9.73
CA GLY A 75 -2.84 21.32 9.38
C GLY A 75 -4.17 21.45 10.10
N THR A 76 -5.07 22.21 9.50
CA THR A 76 -6.40 22.50 10.02
C THR A 76 -7.48 21.92 9.10
N MET A 77 -8.75 21.97 9.56
CA MET A 77 -9.89 21.63 8.69
C MET A 77 -10.00 22.57 7.49
N GLU A 78 -9.67 23.86 7.66
CA GLU A 78 -9.63 24.83 6.56
C GLU A 78 -8.55 24.48 5.54
N ASP A 79 -7.38 24.01 5.99
CA ASP A 79 -6.32 23.55 5.09
C ASP A 79 -6.77 22.34 4.27
N MET A 80 -7.54 21.42 4.88
CA MET A 80 -8.11 20.27 4.17
C MET A 80 -9.17 20.68 3.16
N ASP A 81 -10.08 21.59 3.52
CA ASP A 81 -11.10 22.11 2.61
C ASP A 81 -10.44 22.81 1.41
N ASN A 82 -9.38 23.60 1.65
CA ASN A 82 -8.60 24.23 0.59
C ASN A 82 -7.85 23.20 -0.27
N LEU A 83 -7.27 22.16 0.32
CA LEU A 83 -6.59 21.09 -0.42
C LEU A 83 -7.55 20.38 -1.38
N ILE A 84 -8.73 19.97 -0.89
CA ILE A 84 -9.77 19.31 -1.72
C ILE A 84 -10.15 20.23 -2.89
N LYS A 85 -10.45 21.49 -2.62
CA LYS A 85 -10.83 22.46 -3.64
C LYS A 85 -9.74 22.63 -4.71
N GLU A 86 -8.48 22.84 -4.30
CA GLU A 86 -7.38 23.07 -5.24
C GLU A 86 -7.01 21.82 -6.04
N MET A 87 -7.14 20.62 -5.44
CA MET A 87 -6.99 19.34 -6.15
C MET A 87 -8.06 19.19 -7.23
N HIS A 88 -9.34 19.48 -6.91
CA HIS A 88 -10.43 19.44 -7.88
C HIS A 88 -10.24 20.46 -9.01
N GLU A 89 -9.81 21.68 -8.71
CA GLU A 89 -9.48 22.70 -9.72
C GLU A 89 -8.33 22.24 -10.64
N ALA A 90 -7.42 21.39 -10.13
CA ALA A 90 -6.36 20.78 -10.94
C ALA A 90 -6.83 19.53 -11.70
N GLY A 91 -8.06 19.04 -11.50
CA GLY A 91 -8.59 17.81 -12.09
C GLY A 91 -8.08 16.54 -11.38
N ILE A 92 -7.76 16.63 -10.09
CA ILE A 92 -7.23 15.54 -9.27
C ILE A 92 -8.26 15.19 -8.18
N HIS A 93 -8.68 13.94 -8.14
CA HIS A 93 -9.55 13.40 -7.11
C HIS A 93 -8.79 13.10 -5.81
N VAL A 94 -9.47 13.19 -4.66
CA VAL A 94 -8.88 12.96 -3.34
C VAL A 94 -9.48 11.72 -2.70
N ILE A 95 -8.63 10.71 -2.44
CA ILE A 95 -8.97 9.49 -1.70
C ILE A 95 -8.33 9.59 -0.32
N MET A 96 -9.10 9.34 0.72
CA MET A 96 -8.62 9.41 2.09
C MET A 96 -8.52 8.02 2.71
N ASP A 97 -7.46 7.79 3.48
CA ASP A 97 -7.30 6.57 4.27
C ASP A 97 -8.31 6.55 5.42
N PHE A 98 -9.03 5.45 5.59
CA PHE A 98 -10.12 5.31 6.54
C PHE A 98 -9.98 4.04 7.36
N VAL A 99 -9.60 4.18 8.63
CA VAL A 99 -9.33 3.07 9.53
C VAL A 99 -10.63 2.53 10.12
N LEU A 100 -10.97 1.28 9.78
CA LEU A 100 -12.23 0.64 10.18
C LEU A 100 -12.10 -0.33 11.35
N ASN A 101 -10.97 -1.02 11.46
CA ASN A 101 -10.83 -2.14 12.38
C ASN A 101 -10.69 -1.73 13.84
N HIS A 102 -10.06 -0.61 14.12
CA HIS A 102 -9.67 -0.19 15.48
C HIS A 102 -9.65 1.33 15.62
N THR A 103 -9.50 1.80 16.85
CA THR A 103 -9.20 3.21 17.17
C THR A 103 -7.92 3.31 17.99
N SER A 104 -7.45 4.52 18.26
CA SER A 104 -6.49 4.73 19.35
C SER A 104 -7.11 4.37 20.71
N ASP A 105 -6.29 3.96 21.64
CA ASP A 105 -6.69 3.88 23.06
C ASP A 105 -7.04 5.26 23.67
N GLN A 106 -6.63 6.36 23.02
CA GLN A 106 -6.99 7.73 23.39
C GLN A 106 -8.32 8.20 22.79
N HIS A 107 -8.99 7.37 21.98
CA HIS A 107 -10.31 7.71 21.44
C HIS A 107 -11.34 7.86 22.57
N PRO A 108 -12.21 8.88 22.56
CA PRO A 108 -13.20 9.09 23.62
C PRO A 108 -14.06 7.88 23.94
N TRP A 109 -14.44 7.07 22.94
CA TRP A 109 -15.20 5.85 23.14
C TRP A 109 -14.43 4.84 24.01
N PHE A 110 -13.13 4.61 23.71
CA PHE A 110 -12.33 3.66 24.47
C PHE A 110 -12.03 4.18 25.88
N GLN A 111 -11.73 5.48 25.99
CA GLN A 111 -11.46 6.11 27.29
C GLN A 111 -12.69 6.04 28.23
N ASP A 112 -13.90 6.17 27.70
CA ASP A 112 -15.12 5.98 28.49
C ASP A 112 -15.34 4.49 28.83
N ALA A 113 -15.15 3.59 27.86
CA ALA A 113 -15.31 2.15 28.04
C ALA A 113 -14.44 1.57 29.17
N ILE A 114 -13.21 2.07 29.34
CA ILE A 114 -12.28 1.60 30.40
C ILE A 114 -12.46 2.31 31.74
N LYS A 115 -13.09 3.50 31.75
CA LYS A 115 -13.42 4.22 33.01
C LYS A 115 -14.73 3.76 33.61
N ASN A 116 -15.67 3.39 32.76
CA ASN A 116 -17.01 2.98 33.18
C ASN A 116 -17.42 1.68 32.47
N PRO A 117 -17.31 0.50 33.13
CA PRO A 117 -17.72 -0.78 32.54
C PRO A 117 -19.20 -0.88 32.15
N GLU A 118 -20.04 0.01 32.68
CA GLU A 118 -21.49 0.12 32.33
C GLU A 118 -21.75 1.10 31.19
N SER A 119 -20.70 1.70 30.61
CA SER A 119 -20.84 2.62 29.47
C SER A 119 -21.39 1.90 28.25
N ILE A 120 -22.21 2.62 27.45
CA ILE A 120 -22.63 2.15 26.13
C ILE A 120 -21.44 1.88 25.21
N TYR A 121 -20.32 2.55 25.40
CA TYR A 121 -19.09 2.37 24.63
C TYR A 121 -18.32 1.09 25.01
N ARG A 122 -18.71 0.41 26.09
CA ARG A 122 -18.11 -0.89 26.43
C ARG A 122 -18.29 -1.89 25.30
N ASP A 123 -19.49 -1.92 24.71
CA ASP A 123 -19.82 -2.81 23.59
C ASP A 123 -19.29 -2.32 22.22
N TYR A 124 -18.66 -1.14 22.18
CA TYR A 124 -17.97 -0.67 20.97
C TYR A 124 -16.65 -1.38 20.73
N TYR A 125 -16.09 -2.00 21.77
CA TYR A 125 -14.81 -2.73 21.73
C TYR A 125 -15.03 -4.19 22.13
N ILE A 126 -14.03 -5.03 21.83
CA ILE A 126 -14.09 -6.46 22.11
C ILE A 126 -13.44 -6.71 23.47
N PHE A 127 -14.26 -6.96 24.49
CA PHE A 127 -13.81 -7.40 25.81
C PHE A 127 -14.20 -8.87 26.03
N ALA A 128 -13.25 -9.67 26.54
CA ALA A 128 -13.47 -11.08 26.82
C ALA A 128 -12.51 -11.61 27.90
N GLY A 129 -12.68 -12.88 28.27
CA GLY A 129 -11.94 -13.51 29.35
C GLY A 129 -12.61 -13.31 30.71
N GLU A 130 -12.18 -14.11 31.67
CA GLU A 130 -12.68 -14.09 33.05
C GLU A 130 -11.52 -14.39 34.00
N ASN A 131 -11.62 -13.89 35.23
CA ASN A 131 -10.68 -14.22 36.32
C ASN A 131 -9.20 -13.96 35.94
N ASN A 132 -8.91 -12.92 35.17
CA ASN A 132 -7.57 -12.61 34.66
C ASN A 132 -6.95 -13.73 33.79
N GLN A 133 -7.76 -14.52 33.10
CA GLN A 133 -7.32 -15.50 32.12
C GLN A 133 -7.64 -15.02 30.71
N ARG A 134 -6.64 -15.07 29.83
CA ARG A 134 -6.81 -14.74 28.41
C ARG A 134 -7.77 -15.73 27.75
N PRO A 135 -8.65 -15.28 26.84
CA PRO A 135 -9.61 -16.16 26.18
C PRO A 135 -8.99 -17.25 25.30
N ASN A 136 -7.85 -16.95 24.66
CA ASN A 136 -7.20 -17.82 23.69
C ASN A 136 -5.71 -17.48 23.54
N ASN A 137 -5.02 -18.22 22.64
CA ASN A 137 -3.58 -18.10 22.37
C ASN A 137 -3.25 -17.23 21.14
N TRP A 138 -4.16 -16.39 20.65
CA TRP A 138 -3.91 -15.62 19.44
C TRP A 138 -2.87 -14.53 19.65
N GLY A 139 -2.01 -14.37 18.63
CA GLY A 139 -0.94 -13.39 18.58
C GLY A 139 -1.28 -12.15 17.77
N SER A 140 -0.76 -11.02 18.20
CA SER A 140 -0.84 -9.72 17.52
C SER A 140 0.18 -9.66 16.37
N PHE A 141 -0.14 -8.95 15.29
CA PHE A 141 0.81 -8.67 14.20
C PHE A 141 2.04 -7.87 14.65
N PHE A 142 1.92 -7.11 15.75
CA PHE A 142 3.02 -6.32 16.32
C PHE A 142 3.75 -7.07 17.45
N GLY A 143 3.49 -8.37 17.57
CA GLY A 143 4.11 -9.22 18.59
C GLY A 143 3.30 -9.32 19.88
N GLY A 144 3.54 -10.40 20.61
CA GLY A 144 2.80 -10.69 21.83
C GLY A 144 1.36 -11.16 21.59
N SER A 145 0.54 -11.15 22.64
CA SER A 145 -0.85 -11.56 22.60
C SER A 145 -1.75 -10.48 22.03
N VAL A 146 -2.87 -10.85 21.38
CA VAL A 146 -3.95 -9.91 21.02
C VAL A 146 -4.77 -9.42 22.23
N TRP A 147 -4.46 -9.89 23.43
CA TRP A 147 -5.22 -9.63 24.65
C TRP A 147 -4.41 -8.81 25.65
N GLU A 148 -4.87 -7.61 25.97
CA GLU A 148 -4.32 -6.75 27.01
C GLU A 148 -5.33 -6.62 28.16
N LYS A 149 -4.84 -6.53 29.43
CA LYS A 149 -5.69 -6.43 30.61
C LYS A 149 -6.58 -5.21 30.56
N ASP A 150 -7.85 -5.40 30.93
CA ASP A 150 -8.79 -4.30 31.08
C ASP A 150 -8.35 -3.37 32.23
N PRO A 151 -8.05 -2.08 31.92
CA PRO A 151 -7.67 -1.10 32.97
C PRO A 151 -8.76 -0.85 34.02
N ALA A 152 -10.04 -1.14 33.70
CA ALA A 152 -11.14 -1.02 34.68
C ALA A 152 -11.09 -2.07 35.80
N GLY A 153 -10.18 -3.05 35.72
CA GLY A 153 -10.02 -4.08 36.75
C GLY A 153 -11.15 -5.11 36.81
N THR A 154 -11.89 -5.31 35.73
CA THR A 154 -13.02 -6.25 35.65
C THR A 154 -12.58 -7.73 35.63
N GLY A 155 -11.28 -8.00 35.47
CA GLY A 155 -10.75 -9.35 35.26
C GLY A 155 -10.86 -9.85 33.82
N GLN A 156 -11.35 -8.99 32.92
CA GLN A 156 -11.39 -9.21 31.47
C GLN A 156 -10.12 -8.68 30.79
N PHE A 157 -10.09 -8.88 29.46
CA PHE A 157 -9.09 -8.33 28.54
C PHE A 157 -9.79 -7.67 27.38
N TYR A 158 -9.18 -6.62 26.81
CA TYR A 158 -9.61 -6.10 25.51
C TYR A 158 -8.75 -6.66 24.38
N PHE A 159 -9.35 -6.75 23.20
CA PHE A 159 -8.72 -7.28 22.00
C PHE A 159 -8.01 -6.15 21.22
N HIS A 160 -6.80 -6.44 20.73
CA HIS A 160 -6.08 -5.58 19.78
C HIS A 160 -5.31 -6.45 18.79
N LEU A 161 -5.54 -6.28 17.51
CA LEU A 161 -4.85 -7.07 16.49
C LEU A 161 -3.44 -6.51 16.18
N PHE A 162 -3.25 -5.22 16.35
CA PHE A 162 -2.00 -4.48 16.17
C PHE A 162 -1.39 -4.07 17.52
N ASP A 163 -0.93 -2.83 17.69
CA ASP A 163 -0.42 -2.38 18.99
C ASP A 163 -1.51 -2.42 20.07
N LYS A 164 -1.13 -2.69 21.32
CA LYS A 164 -2.06 -2.69 22.46
C LYS A 164 -2.78 -1.35 22.69
N ARG A 165 -2.23 -0.26 22.15
CA ARG A 165 -2.85 1.08 22.14
C ARG A 165 -3.82 1.29 20.97
N MET A 166 -4.12 0.23 20.22
CA MET A 166 -5.02 0.22 19.07
C MET A 166 -6.12 -0.84 19.28
N PRO A 167 -7.06 -0.61 20.25
CA PRO A 167 -8.12 -1.57 20.56
C PRO A 167 -9.07 -1.76 19.38
N ASP A 168 -9.41 -3.00 19.05
CA ASP A 168 -10.28 -3.36 17.94
C ASP A 168 -11.74 -3.02 18.24
N LEU A 169 -12.40 -2.43 17.25
CA LEU A 169 -13.84 -2.15 17.28
C LEU A 169 -14.67 -3.43 17.15
N ASN A 170 -15.76 -3.48 17.87
CA ASN A 170 -16.72 -4.59 17.84
C ASN A 170 -17.75 -4.41 16.70
N TRP A 171 -17.40 -4.76 15.49
CA TRP A 171 -18.29 -4.67 14.31
C TRP A 171 -19.54 -5.58 14.40
N LYS A 172 -19.61 -6.48 15.37
CA LYS A 172 -20.85 -7.20 15.68
C LYS A 172 -21.91 -6.24 16.20
N ASN A 173 -21.52 -5.17 16.87
CA ASN A 173 -22.42 -4.12 17.37
C ASN A 173 -22.93 -3.24 16.20
N PRO A 174 -24.25 -3.13 15.98
CA PRO A 174 -24.80 -2.28 14.91
C PRO A 174 -24.50 -0.79 15.10
N GLU A 175 -24.37 -0.31 16.34
CA GLU A 175 -24.07 1.10 16.63
C GLU A 175 -22.64 1.47 16.16
N VAL A 176 -21.68 0.55 16.26
CA VAL A 176 -20.33 0.73 15.69
C VAL A 176 -20.42 0.87 14.17
N ARG A 177 -21.16 -0.03 13.51
CA ARG A 177 -21.34 0.04 12.05
C ARG A 177 -21.97 1.35 11.62
N HIS A 178 -23.03 1.79 12.31
CA HIS A 178 -23.68 3.07 12.04
C HIS A 178 -22.73 4.25 12.26
N ALA A 179 -22.03 4.30 13.39
CA ALA A 179 -21.08 5.37 13.69
C ALA A 179 -19.98 5.48 12.63
N MET A 180 -19.41 4.35 12.17
CA MET A 180 -18.37 4.34 11.13
C MET A 180 -18.93 4.77 9.76
N THR A 181 -20.20 4.43 9.45
CA THR A 181 -20.86 4.91 8.22
C THR A 181 -21.05 6.42 8.24
N GLU A 182 -21.52 6.98 9.36
CA GLU A 182 -21.70 8.42 9.51
C GLU A 182 -20.38 9.21 9.42
N ILE A 183 -19.29 8.67 9.97
CA ILE A 183 -17.97 9.27 9.83
C ILE A 183 -17.53 9.26 8.37
N ALA A 184 -17.72 8.16 7.65
CA ALA A 184 -17.40 8.07 6.22
C ALA A 184 -18.20 9.10 5.40
N LYS A 185 -19.51 9.22 5.63
CA LYS A 185 -20.37 10.20 4.96
C LYS A 185 -19.96 11.64 5.26
N TYR A 186 -19.58 11.95 6.50
CA TYR A 186 -19.09 13.28 6.86
C TYR A 186 -17.91 13.73 5.96
N TRP A 187 -16.97 12.84 5.68
CA TRP A 187 -15.84 13.18 4.83
C TRP A 187 -16.20 13.23 3.34
N LEU A 188 -17.11 12.38 2.89
CA LEU A 188 -17.64 12.45 1.52
C LEU A 188 -18.44 13.74 1.30
N GLU A 189 -19.22 14.19 2.27
CA GLU A 189 -19.92 15.48 2.25
C GLU A 189 -18.95 16.67 2.19
N LYS A 190 -17.78 16.55 2.82
CA LYS A 190 -16.70 17.54 2.72
C LYS A 190 -16.04 17.58 1.33
N GLY A 191 -16.32 16.63 0.47
CA GLY A 191 -15.91 16.63 -0.92
C GLY A 191 -14.73 15.71 -1.26
N ILE A 192 -14.34 14.77 -0.38
CA ILE A 192 -13.44 13.71 -0.82
C ILE A 192 -14.13 12.78 -1.82
N ASP A 193 -13.37 12.21 -2.75
CA ASP A 193 -13.90 11.40 -3.86
C ASP A 193 -13.86 9.90 -3.59
N GLY A 194 -13.28 9.48 -2.49
CA GLY A 194 -13.21 8.05 -2.14
C GLY A 194 -12.53 7.77 -0.81
N LEU A 195 -12.66 6.54 -0.38
CA LEU A 195 -12.10 6.01 0.84
C LEU A 195 -11.20 4.80 0.52
N ARG A 196 -9.99 4.80 1.05
CA ARG A 196 -9.20 3.58 1.16
C ARG A 196 -9.50 2.96 2.52
N LEU A 197 -10.17 1.82 2.53
CA LEU A 197 -10.66 1.13 3.73
C LEU A 197 -9.55 0.26 4.31
N ASP A 198 -8.89 0.80 5.35
CA ASP A 198 -7.79 0.15 6.02
C ASP A 198 -8.22 -1.13 6.72
N THR A 199 -7.47 -2.19 6.49
CA THR A 199 -7.57 -3.50 7.18
C THR A 199 -9.00 -4.04 7.39
N PHE A 200 -9.95 -3.69 6.50
CA PHE A 200 -11.37 -4.06 6.62
C PHE A 200 -11.59 -5.56 6.71
N ILE A 201 -10.67 -6.37 6.21
CA ILE A 201 -10.75 -7.84 6.25
C ILE A 201 -10.66 -8.40 7.67
N HIS A 202 -10.26 -7.59 8.65
CA HIS A 202 -10.06 -7.99 10.03
C HIS A 202 -11.20 -7.60 10.98
N ILE A 203 -12.23 -6.90 10.51
CA ILE A 203 -13.34 -6.43 11.39
C ILE A 203 -14.12 -7.57 12.06
N ALA A 204 -14.07 -8.79 11.51
CA ALA A 204 -14.71 -9.96 12.09
C ALA A 204 -13.70 -10.88 12.79
N LYS A 205 -14.14 -11.50 13.89
CA LYS A 205 -13.37 -12.48 14.66
C LYS A 205 -14.18 -13.77 14.77
N ALA A 206 -13.49 -14.90 14.77
CA ALA A 206 -14.07 -16.22 15.07
C ALA A 206 -14.52 -16.32 16.55
N ASP A 207 -14.91 -17.50 17.01
CA ASP A 207 -15.23 -17.71 18.44
C ASP A 207 -13.99 -17.46 19.30
N LEU A 208 -14.06 -16.41 20.12
CA LEU A 208 -12.97 -15.94 20.96
C LEU A 208 -12.54 -16.96 22.04
N ARG A 209 -13.33 -17.99 22.30
CA ARG A 209 -12.99 -19.07 23.24
C ARG A 209 -12.13 -20.18 22.62
N GLN A 210 -11.90 -20.11 21.31
CA GLN A 210 -11.20 -21.13 20.55
C GLN A 210 -9.72 -20.79 20.41
N ASN A 211 -8.84 -21.66 20.92
CA ASN A 211 -7.42 -21.59 20.61
C ASN A 211 -7.15 -21.91 19.13
N PHE A 212 -6.17 -21.22 18.55
CA PHE A 212 -5.62 -21.62 17.27
C PHE A 212 -4.75 -22.86 17.46
N PRO A 213 -4.85 -23.87 16.58
CA PRO A 213 -4.03 -25.07 16.65
C PRO A 213 -2.54 -24.73 16.56
N VAL A 214 -1.74 -25.21 17.49
CA VAL A 214 -0.29 -25.04 17.50
C VAL A 214 0.42 -26.37 17.27
N ASN A 215 1.53 -26.32 16.56
CA ASN A 215 2.46 -27.43 16.47
C ASN A 215 3.42 -27.37 17.68
N SER A 216 4.04 -28.48 18.03
CA SER A 216 4.97 -28.56 19.18
C SER A 216 6.21 -27.67 19.08
N LYS A 217 6.41 -27.01 17.93
CA LYS A 217 7.53 -26.07 17.66
C LYS A 217 7.11 -24.61 17.67
N ASP A 218 5.80 -24.32 17.73
CA ASP A 218 5.29 -22.95 17.72
C ASP A 218 5.40 -22.39 19.14
N GLU A 219 5.92 -21.16 19.24
CA GLU A 219 5.87 -20.39 20.48
C GLU A 219 4.51 -19.70 20.59
N GLU A 220 3.87 -19.78 21.76
CA GLU A 220 2.64 -19.03 22.03
C GLU A 220 2.98 -17.60 22.51
N PRO A 221 2.21 -16.58 22.13
CA PRO A 221 1.02 -16.58 21.27
C PRO A 221 1.32 -16.70 19.78
N VAL A 222 0.36 -17.22 18.98
CA VAL A 222 0.51 -17.49 17.53
C VAL A 222 -0.40 -16.63 16.67
N ILE A 223 0.07 -16.20 15.50
CA ILE A 223 -0.75 -15.48 14.54
C ILE A 223 -1.85 -16.39 13.99
N ALA A 224 -3.07 -16.16 14.44
CA ALA A 224 -4.27 -16.94 14.10
C ALA A 224 -5.03 -16.32 12.92
N GLU A 225 -4.36 -15.93 11.85
CA GLU A 225 -4.94 -15.18 10.72
C GLU A 225 -6.27 -15.77 10.20
N PRO A 226 -6.43 -17.10 10.03
CA PRO A 226 -7.70 -17.68 9.60
C PRO A 226 -8.87 -17.43 10.58
N PHE A 227 -8.63 -17.00 11.81
CA PHE A 227 -9.65 -16.72 12.82
C PHE A 227 -10.02 -15.24 12.92
N PHE A 228 -9.31 -14.37 12.22
CA PHE A 228 -9.58 -12.92 12.24
C PHE A 228 -9.35 -12.21 10.88
N ALA A 229 -9.22 -12.95 9.78
CA ALA A 229 -9.10 -12.35 8.46
C ALA A 229 -10.06 -13.00 7.45
N ASN A 230 -10.69 -12.18 6.62
CA ASN A 230 -11.54 -12.61 5.51
C ASN A 230 -12.72 -13.54 5.90
N LEU A 231 -13.19 -13.45 7.12
CA LEU A 231 -14.34 -14.24 7.57
C LEU A 231 -15.62 -13.82 6.82
N PRO A 232 -16.59 -14.73 6.59
CA PRO A 232 -17.84 -14.42 5.88
C PRO A 232 -18.62 -13.25 6.49
N GLN A 233 -18.49 -13.02 7.81
CA GLN A 233 -19.10 -11.90 8.50
C GLN A 233 -18.58 -10.54 8.02
N VAL A 234 -17.35 -10.45 7.51
CA VAL A 234 -16.79 -9.22 6.94
C VAL A 234 -17.70 -8.72 5.82
N GLN A 235 -18.03 -9.58 4.85
CA GLN A 235 -18.92 -9.20 3.74
C GLN A 235 -20.31 -8.81 4.25
N LYS A 236 -20.85 -9.58 5.21
CA LYS A 236 -22.17 -9.32 5.80
C LYS A 236 -22.24 -7.93 6.47
N TRP A 237 -21.19 -7.50 7.15
CA TRP A 237 -21.18 -6.23 7.87
C TRP A 237 -20.76 -5.05 6.98
N MET A 238 -19.90 -5.30 5.99
CA MET A 238 -19.49 -4.24 5.05
C MET A 238 -20.55 -3.92 4.01
N ARG A 239 -21.40 -4.86 3.62
CA ARG A 239 -22.41 -4.61 2.58
C ARG A 239 -23.33 -3.43 2.92
N PRO A 240 -24.00 -3.34 4.09
CA PRO A 240 -24.82 -2.18 4.42
C PRO A 240 -24.02 -0.87 4.42
N PHE A 241 -22.76 -0.88 4.90
CA PHE A 241 -21.88 0.28 4.86
C PHE A 241 -21.63 0.75 3.42
N CYS A 242 -21.28 -0.16 2.51
CA CYS A 242 -21.01 0.16 1.11
C CYS A 242 -22.27 0.60 0.36
N GLU A 243 -23.40 -0.10 0.57
CA GLU A 243 -24.70 0.24 -0.05
C GLU A 243 -25.16 1.63 0.34
N GLU A 244 -25.09 1.99 1.62
CA GLU A 244 -25.52 3.29 2.13
C GLU A 244 -24.63 4.42 1.59
N ILE A 245 -23.30 4.20 1.54
CA ILE A 245 -22.38 5.17 0.92
C ILE A 245 -22.69 5.33 -0.56
N LYS A 246 -22.84 4.24 -1.31
CA LYS A 246 -23.09 4.30 -2.76
C LYS A 246 -24.47 4.84 -3.11
N GLN A 247 -25.44 4.73 -2.21
CA GLN A 247 -26.74 5.35 -2.39
C GLN A 247 -26.66 6.88 -2.35
N ASP A 248 -25.89 7.44 -1.41
CA ASP A 248 -25.78 8.89 -1.21
C ASP A 248 -24.66 9.50 -2.08
N TYR A 249 -23.59 8.73 -2.31
CA TYR A 249 -22.38 9.12 -3.07
C TYR A 249 -22.02 8.07 -4.12
N PRO A 250 -22.79 7.94 -5.23
CA PRO A 250 -22.63 6.86 -6.20
C PRO A 250 -21.27 6.84 -6.91
N ASP A 251 -20.60 7.98 -7.00
CA ASP A 251 -19.29 8.13 -7.62
C ASP A 251 -18.12 8.04 -6.62
N ALA A 252 -18.37 7.84 -5.32
CA ALA A 252 -17.30 7.65 -4.36
C ALA A 252 -16.57 6.32 -4.60
N LEU A 253 -15.23 6.34 -4.67
CA LEU A 253 -14.42 5.13 -4.75
C LEU A 253 -14.34 4.45 -3.38
N LEU A 254 -14.66 3.14 -3.33
CA LEU A 254 -14.40 2.29 -2.17
C LEU A 254 -13.26 1.32 -2.50
N LEU A 255 -12.06 1.64 -2.01
CA LEU A 255 -10.82 0.89 -2.24
C LEU A 255 -10.45 0.13 -0.96
N GLY A 256 -10.69 -1.18 -0.93
CA GLY A 256 -10.45 -1.99 0.26
C GLY A 256 -9.02 -2.51 0.36
N GLU A 257 -8.39 -2.43 1.53
CA GLU A 257 -7.16 -3.18 1.79
C GLU A 257 -7.48 -4.62 2.18
N ALA A 258 -7.22 -5.52 1.26
CA ALA A 258 -7.41 -6.97 1.41
C ALA A 258 -6.07 -7.72 1.33
N ALA A 259 -5.13 -7.34 2.20
CA ALA A 259 -3.72 -7.75 2.15
C ALA A 259 -3.53 -9.25 1.93
N SER A 260 -4.30 -10.10 2.62
CA SER A 260 -4.21 -11.56 2.54
C SER A 260 -5.26 -12.23 1.62
N ALA A 261 -6.11 -11.44 0.94
CA ALA A 261 -7.12 -12.00 0.05
C ALA A 261 -6.49 -12.67 -1.19
N ASN A 262 -6.93 -13.88 -1.48
CA ASN A 262 -6.68 -14.53 -2.76
C ASN A 262 -7.62 -13.98 -3.85
N VAL A 263 -7.43 -14.40 -5.09
CA VAL A 263 -8.21 -13.90 -6.22
C VAL A 263 -9.72 -14.19 -6.10
N ASN A 264 -10.12 -15.32 -5.51
CA ASN A 264 -11.55 -15.63 -5.33
C ASN A 264 -12.20 -14.68 -4.33
N LEU A 265 -11.52 -14.39 -3.22
CA LEU A 265 -11.97 -13.37 -2.26
C LEU A 265 -12.01 -11.98 -2.90
N ALA A 266 -11.06 -11.65 -3.77
CA ALA A 266 -11.10 -10.40 -4.50
C ALA A 266 -12.33 -10.31 -5.42
N VAL A 267 -12.71 -11.40 -6.10
CA VAL A 267 -13.98 -11.48 -6.85
C VAL A 267 -15.16 -11.25 -5.91
N ASP A 268 -15.19 -11.92 -4.76
CA ASP A 268 -16.29 -11.77 -3.79
C ASP A 268 -16.39 -10.32 -3.29
N TYR A 269 -15.27 -9.65 -3.05
CA TYR A 269 -15.25 -8.25 -2.59
C TYR A 269 -15.57 -7.23 -3.67
N THR A 270 -15.31 -7.54 -4.97
CA THR A 270 -15.38 -6.54 -6.04
C THR A 270 -16.42 -6.83 -7.12
N ASN A 271 -17.10 -7.98 -7.06
CA ASN A 271 -18.23 -8.22 -7.97
C ASN A 271 -19.38 -7.26 -7.62
N LYS A 272 -19.83 -6.50 -8.61
CA LYS A 272 -20.88 -5.49 -8.46
C LYS A 272 -22.17 -6.03 -7.86
N ASP A 273 -22.51 -7.30 -8.12
CA ASP A 273 -23.69 -7.95 -7.55
C ASP A 273 -23.59 -8.17 -6.04
N ASN A 274 -22.40 -8.08 -5.46
CA ASN A 274 -22.16 -8.23 -4.03
C ASN A 274 -22.26 -6.90 -3.27
N HIS A 275 -22.31 -5.76 -3.96
CA HIS A 275 -22.46 -4.42 -3.38
C HIS A 275 -21.42 -4.12 -2.29
N LEU A 276 -20.14 -4.41 -2.57
CA LEU A 276 -19.02 -4.20 -1.64
C LEU A 276 -18.05 -3.16 -2.22
N MET A 277 -16.78 -3.53 -2.43
CA MET A 277 -15.74 -2.61 -2.87
C MET A 277 -15.73 -2.44 -4.39
N ASP A 278 -15.22 -1.31 -4.87
CA ASP A 278 -14.95 -1.12 -6.31
C ASP A 278 -13.65 -1.81 -6.74
N SER A 279 -12.66 -1.82 -5.86
CA SER A 279 -11.38 -2.51 -6.05
C SER A 279 -10.75 -2.86 -4.70
N VAL A 280 -9.74 -3.74 -4.73
CA VAL A 280 -8.98 -4.13 -3.54
C VAL A 280 -7.47 -4.06 -3.78
N ILE A 281 -6.72 -3.74 -2.72
CA ILE A 281 -5.28 -3.85 -2.65
C ILE A 281 -4.94 -5.18 -2.00
N THR A 282 -4.17 -6.05 -2.68
CA THR A 282 -3.70 -7.32 -2.12
C THR A 282 -2.18 -7.38 -2.15
N PHE A 283 -1.57 -8.03 -1.16
CA PHE A 283 -0.12 -8.29 -1.16
C PHE A 283 0.24 -9.64 -1.79
N ARG A 284 -0.76 -10.43 -2.21
CA ARG A 284 -0.58 -11.77 -2.80
C ARG A 284 0.05 -11.76 -4.20
N TYR A 285 0.26 -10.60 -4.81
CA TYR A 285 1.05 -10.50 -6.04
C TYR A 285 2.50 -10.95 -5.84
N PHE A 286 3.07 -10.57 -4.70
CA PHE A 286 4.49 -10.67 -4.43
C PHE A 286 4.80 -11.94 -3.63
N THR A 287 5.32 -12.95 -4.31
CA THR A 287 5.84 -14.17 -3.68
C THR A 287 7.36 -14.10 -3.69
N GLU A 288 7.97 -14.21 -2.53
CA GLU A 288 9.43 -14.17 -2.37
C GLU A 288 10.01 -15.58 -2.38
N ASP A 289 11.24 -15.72 -2.91
CA ASP A 289 11.97 -16.98 -2.92
C ASP A 289 12.54 -17.28 -1.52
N GLN A 290 11.86 -18.16 -0.80
CA GLN A 290 12.22 -18.57 0.55
C GLN A 290 13.50 -19.44 0.59
N SER A 291 13.97 -19.97 -0.54
CA SER A 291 15.20 -20.79 -0.61
C SER A 291 16.48 -19.99 -0.36
N LYS A 292 16.38 -18.67 -0.38
CA LYS A 292 17.52 -17.75 -0.19
C LYS A 292 17.69 -17.27 1.25
N ILE A 293 16.87 -17.75 2.17
CA ILE A 293 16.95 -17.42 3.59
C ILE A 293 18.09 -18.20 4.23
N ASP A 294 18.89 -17.52 5.07
CA ASP A 294 19.82 -18.19 5.99
C ASP A 294 19.03 -18.67 7.22
N PRO A 295 18.95 -19.99 7.44
CA PRO A 295 18.18 -20.55 8.57
C PRO A 295 18.87 -20.39 9.93
N SER A 296 20.10 -19.86 9.98
CA SER A 296 20.88 -19.73 11.22
C SER A 296 20.40 -18.59 12.13
N PHE A 297 19.59 -17.65 11.60
CA PHE A 297 18.99 -16.55 12.37
C PHE A 297 17.59 -16.20 11.88
N LEU A 298 16.89 -15.31 12.60
CA LEU A 298 15.52 -14.90 12.27
C LEU A 298 15.42 -14.41 10.82
N ASN A 299 14.30 -14.69 10.17
CA ASN A 299 14.11 -14.46 8.74
C ASN A 299 13.32 -13.19 8.38
N ASN A 300 12.78 -12.47 9.40
CA ASN A 300 11.83 -11.37 9.24
C ASN A 300 12.35 -10.27 8.30
N TYR A 301 13.63 -9.92 8.45
CA TYR A 301 14.25 -8.82 7.71
C TYR A 301 15.41 -9.27 6.81
N GLN A 302 15.53 -10.56 6.51
CA GLN A 302 16.43 -11.03 5.49
C GLN A 302 15.89 -10.65 4.10
N PRO A 303 16.66 -9.96 3.23
CA PRO A 303 16.25 -9.67 1.86
C PRO A 303 16.01 -10.95 1.06
N LYS A 304 14.84 -11.07 0.46
CA LYS A 304 14.43 -12.21 -0.36
C LYS A 304 14.15 -11.72 -1.77
N PRO A 305 14.72 -12.34 -2.79
CA PRO A 305 14.40 -11.99 -4.17
C PRO A 305 12.93 -12.37 -4.48
N LEU A 306 12.33 -11.64 -5.39
CA LEU A 306 11.02 -11.98 -5.92
C LEU A 306 11.11 -13.28 -6.74
N ASP A 307 10.20 -14.21 -6.51
CA ASP A 307 10.00 -15.39 -7.35
C ASP A 307 9.25 -14.97 -8.64
N TRP A 308 10.02 -14.71 -9.70
CA TRP A 308 9.46 -14.20 -10.96
C TRP A 308 8.47 -15.15 -11.62
N VAL A 309 8.66 -16.46 -11.47
CA VAL A 309 7.74 -17.46 -12.02
C VAL A 309 6.38 -17.37 -11.33
N LYS A 310 6.39 -17.35 -10.00
CA LYS A 310 5.14 -17.19 -9.21
C LYS A 310 4.52 -15.82 -9.40
N PHE A 311 5.32 -14.76 -9.47
CA PHE A 311 4.82 -13.41 -9.75
C PHE A 311 4.07 -13.37 -11.09
N LYS A 312 4.66 -13.89 -12.17
CA LYS A 312 4.04 -13.99 -13.49
C LYS A 312 2.73 -14.79 -13.46
N GLN A 313 2.73 -15.93 -12.74
CA GLN A 313 1.52 -16.75 -12.54
C GLN A 313 0.44 -15.98 -11.77
N ASN A 314 0.78 -15.36 -10.64
CA ASN A 314 -0.15 -14.59 -9.84
C ASN A 314 -0.75 -13.43 -10.64
N GLN A 315 0.06 -12.61 -11.30
CA GLN A 315 -0.42 -11.50 -12.12
C GLN A 315 -1.38 -12.00 -13.21
N THR A 316 -1.03 -13.08 -13.89
CA THR A 316 -1.88 -13.66 -14.94
C THR A 316 -3.23 -14.12 -14.39
N ILE A 317 -3.23 -14.84 -13.28
CA ILE A 317 -4.47 -15.31 -12.62
C ILE A 317 -5.36 -14.11 -12.25
N TRP A 318 -4.78 -13.07 -11.64
CA TRP A 318 -5.54 -11.87 -11.26
C TRP A 318 -6.10 -11.13 -12.48
N GLN A 319 -5.30 -10.93 -13.54
CA GLN A 319 -5.73 -10.27 -14.76
C GLN A 319 -6.87 -11.03 -15.47
N GLN A 320 -6.78 -12.35 -15.54
CA GLN A 320 -7.78 -13.18 -16.20
C GLN A 320 -9.06 -13.34 -15.38
N THR A 321 -8.92 -13.56 -14.06
CA THR A 321 -10.09 -13.82 -13.19
C THR A 321 -10.92 -12.56 -12.97
N LEU A 322 -10.30 -11.39 -12.81
CA LEU A 322 -11.04 -10.14 -12.61
C LEU A 322 -11.52 -9.50 -13.93
N SER A 323 -11.11 -10.05 -15.08
CA SER A 323 -11.56 -9.54 -16.38
C SER A 323 -13.08 -9.50 -16.47
N GLY A 324 -13.64 -8.33 -16.78
CA GLY A 324 -15.09 -8.11 -16.87
C GLY A 324 -15.83 -8.02 -15.51
N ILE A 325 -15.14 -8.24 -14.40
CA ILE A 325 -15.70 -8.15 -13.03
C ILE A 325 -15.32 -6.81 -12.42
N SER A 326 -14.03 -6.57 -12.24
CA SER A 326 -13.48 -5.36 -11.64
C SER A 326 -12.09 -5.05 -12.18
N LYS A 327 -11.52 -3.92 -11.77
CA LYS A 327 -10.15 -3.53 -12.09
C LYS A 327 -9.24 -3.80 -10.88
N PRO A 328 -8.25 -4.72 -10.98
CA PRO A 328 -7.26 -4.90 -9.92
C PRO A 328 -6.41 -3.64 -9.74
N THR A 329 -5.88 -3.43 -8.55
CA THR A 329 -4.85 -2.42 -8.31
C THR A 329 -3.51 -2.88 -8.88
N LEU A 330 -2.76 -1.94 -9.43
CA LEU A 330 -1.44 -2.17 -10.02
C LEU A 330 -0.42 -1.33 -9.26
N TYR A 331 0.52 -1.97 -8.56
CA TYR A 331 1.53 -1.25 -7.77
C TYR A 331 2.76 -2.13 -7.54
N TRP A 332 3.91 -1.51 -7.32
CA TRP A 332 5.14 -2.19 -6.93
C TRP A 332 5.46 -2.06 -5.45
N ASN A 333 5.09 -0.95 -4.86
CA ASN A 333 5.31 -0.67 -3.45
C ASN A 333 4.25 0.30 -2.90
N ASN A 334 4.16 0.36 -1.58
CA ASN A 334 3.36 1.30 -0.82
C ASN A 334 4.08 1.65 0.49
N HIS A 335 3.40 2.30 1.42
CA HIS A 335 3.96 2.69 2.73
C HIS A 335 4.24 1.51 3.69
N ASP A 336 3.79 0.29 3.37
CA ASP A 336 3.97 -0.92 4.20
C ASP A 336 5.04 -1.88 3.67
N MET A 337 5.74 -1.51 2.61
CA MET A 337 6.80 -2.33 2.04
C MET A 337 7.97 -1.49 1.54
N ALA A 338 9.11 -2.14 1.37
CA ALA A 338 10.30 -1.50 0.81
C ALA A 338 10.09 -1.07 -0.63
N ARG A 339 10.74 0.03 -1.04
CA ARG A 339 10.62 0.63 -2.37
C ARG A 339 11.13 -0.29 -3.47
N LEU A 340 10.53 -0.22 -4.66
CA LEU A 340 10.89 -0.95 -5.86
C LEU A 340 12.40 -0.91 -6.13
N ALA A 341 12.97 0.31 -6.17
CA ALA A 341 14.38 0.54 -6.44
C ALA A 341 15.34 0.00 -5.35
N THR A 342 14.83 -0.41 -4.19
CA THR A 342 15.61 -1.05 -3.12
C THR A 342 15.44 -2.56 -3.10
N ARG A 343 14.19 -3.02 -3.21
CA ARG A 343 13.83 -4.43 -2.98
C ARG A 343 13.99 -5.30 -4.23
N ILE A 344 13.61 -4.77 -5.41
CA ILE A 344 13.44 -5.59 -6.62
C ILE A 344 14.40 -5.15 -7.72
N ALA A 345 14.37 -3.87 -8.11
CA ALA A 345 15.15 -3.38 -9.24
C ALA A 345 16.65 -3.33 -8.94
N LYS A 346 17.46 -3.80 -9.87
CA LYS A 346 18.92 -3.80 -9.76
C LYS A 346 19.54 -2.49 -10.25
N ASN A 347 18.86 -1.82 -11.17
CA ASN A 347 19.25 -0.54 -11.77
C ASN A 347 18.02 0.21 -12.28
N ASP A 348 18.20 1.42 -12.79
CA ASP A 348 17.11 2.27 -13.28
C ASP A 348 16.45 1.71 -14.54
N THR A 349 17.20 1.01 -15.41
CA THR A 349 16.62 0.32 -16.57
C THR A 349 15.58 -0.70 -16.12
N GLN A 350 15.92 -1.53 -15.14
CA GLN A 350 14.96 -2.50 -14.59
C GLN A 350 13.80 -1.82 -13.89
N ALA A 351 14.03 -0.74 -13.14
CA ALA A 351 12.93 0.00 -12.50
C ALA A 351 11.92 0.52 -13.53
N ARG A 352 12.40 1.11 -14.64
CA ARG A 352 11.56 1.59 -15.75
C ARG A 352 10.82 0.45 -16.46
N SER A 353 11.50 -0.64 -16.79
CA SER A 353 10.87 -1.79 -17.45
C SER A 353 9.82 -2.47 -16.57
N LEU A 354 10.07 -2.55 -15.26
CA LEU A 354 9.09 -3.06 -14.30
C LEU A 354 7.89 -2.12 -14.15
N ALA A 355 8.09 -0.81 -14.22
CA ALA A 355 6.99 0.15 -14.23
C ALA A 355 6.09 -0.05 -15.49
N MET A 356 6.68 -0.23 -16.68
CA MET A 356 5.92 -0.58 -17.89
C MET A 356 5.16 -1.89 -17.71
N LEU A 357 5.83 -2.93 -17.22
CA LEU A 357 5.25 -4.25 -16.99
C LEU A 357 4.01 -4.16 -16.10
N MET A 358 4.05 -3.41 -15.03
CA MET A 358 2.96 -3.32 -14.06
C MET A 358 1.84 -2.39 -14.54
N TYR A 359 2.18 -1.14 -14.87
CA TYR A 359 1.18 -0.09 -15.02
C TYR A 359 0.42 -0.12 -16.35
N LEU A 360 0.91 -0.84 -17.37
CA LEU A 360 0.20 -1.02 -18.63
C LEU A 360 -0.73 -2.25 -18.65
N GLN A 361 -0.80 -3.05 -17.59
CA GLN A 361 -1.81 -4.10 -17.42
C GLN A 361 -3.23 -3.51 -17.28
N CYS A 362 -4.26 -4.36 -17.31
CA CYS A 362 -5.62 -3.96 -16.89
C CYS A 362 -5.64 -3.66 -15.40
N GLY A 363 -6.11 -2.50 -15.00
CA GLY A 363 -6.21 -2.17 -13.60
C GLY A 363 -5.98 -0.69 -13.31
N ILE A 364 -6.02 -0.36 -12.02
CA ILE A 364 -5.86 0.98 -11.47
C ILE A 364 -4.42 1.12 -10.95
N PRO A 365 -3.55 1.90 -11.62
CA PRO A 365 -2.22 2.20 -11.11
C PRO A 365 -2.26 2.94 -9.78
N ILE A 366 -1.41 2.51 -8.83
CA ILE A 366 -1.10 3.21 -7.59
C ILE A 366 0.40 3.41 -7.53
N ILE A 367 0.85 4.64 -7.71
CA ILE A 367 2.25 5.04 -7.70
C ILE A 367 2.56 5.62 -6.33
N TYR A 368 3.48 5.02 -5.60
CA TYR A 368 3.90 5.51 -4.29
C TYR A 368 4.86 6.69 -4.45
N TYR A 369 4.66 7.79 -3.70
CA TYR A 369 5.46 9.01 -3.85
C TYR A 369 6.97 8.74 -3.93
N GLY A 370 7.65 9.38 -4.85
CA GLY A 370 9.07 9.22 -5.11
C GLY A 370 9.45 7.98 -5.93
N GLU A 371 8.49 7.09 -6.28
CA GLU A 371 8.76 5.98 -7.19
C GLU A 371 9.12 6.50 -8.59
N GLU A 372 8.47 7.56 -9.04
CA GLU A 372 8.71 8.28 -10.29
C GLU A 372 10.08 8.99 -10.33
N LEU A 373 10.78 9.06 -9.22
CA LEU A 373 12.16 9.56 -9.13
C LEU A 373 13.19 8.43 -8.97
N GLY A 374 12.75 7.16 -8.92
CA GLY A 374 13.62 6.04 -8.57
C GLY A 374 14.10 6.05 -7.11
N MET A 375 13.38 6.73 -6.23
CA MET A 375 13.73 6.89 -4.82
C MET A 375 13.91 5.54 -4.12
N ARG A 376 14.97 5.43 -3.30
CA ARG A 376 15.33 4.24 -2.52
C ARG A 376 14.94 4.37 -1.06
N ASN A 377 14.93 3.24 -0.33
CA ASN A 377 14.83 3.27 1.13
C ASN A 377 15.99 4.05 1.74
N LEU A 378 15.73 4.73 2.84
CA LEU A 378 16.81 5.23 3.69
C LEU A 378 17.62 4.07 4.28
N GLN A 379 18.89 4.29 4.56
CA GLN A 379 19.70 3.39 5.36
C GLN A 379 19.75 3.90 6.80
N PHE A 380 19.29 3.09 7.74
CA PHE A 380 19.39 3.37 9.17
C PHE A 380 20.70 2.77 9.74
N GLU A 381 21.36 3.54 10.56
CA GLU A 381 22.63 3.13 11.19
C GLU A 381 22.44 2.75 12.67
N ASN A 382 21.25 3.06 13.25
CA ASN A 382 20.92 2.72 14.62
C ASN A 382 19.63 1.89 14.66
N VAL A 383 19.64 0.81 15.44
CA VAL A 383 18.47 -0.08 15.59
C VAL A 383 17.24 0.63 16.15
N ASN A 384 17.42 1.68 16.95
CA ASN A 384 16.31 2.45 17.52
C ASN A 384 15.60 3.33 16.48
N ASP A 385 16.24 3.65 15.34
CA ASP A 385 15.63 4.44 14.27
C ASP A 385 14.46 3.69 13.59
N PHE A 386 14.45 2.36 13.70
CA PHE A 386 13.34 1.54 13.16
C PHE A 386 12.04 1.65 13.97
N GLN A 387 12.12 2.08 15.25
CA GLN A 387 10.96 2.17 16.14
C GLN A 387 10.18 0.85 16.28
N ASP A 388 10.88 -0.28 16.13
CA ASP A 388 10.32 -1.63 16.10
C ASP A 388 11.23 -2.59 16.88
N ASP A 389 10.70 -3.18 17.95
CA ASP A 389 11.45 -4.10 18.81
C ASP A 389 11.78 -5.42 18.09
N THR A 390 11.00 -5.83 17.08
CA THR A 390 11.28 -7.03 16.29
C THR A 390 12.54 -6.89 15.46
N VAL A 391 12.93 -5.67 15.05
CA VAL A 391 14.23 -5.39 14.43
C VAL A 391 15.38 -5.59 15.43
N LYS A 392 15.18 -5.21 16.71
CA LYS A 392 16.19 -5.45 17.75
C LYS A 392 16.43 -6.94 17.99
N GLU A 393 15.34 -7.73 17.96
CA GLU A 393 15.42 -9.19 18.08
C GLU A 393 16.13 -9.81 16.88
N PHE A 394 15.81 -9.34 15.66
CA PHE A 394 16.47 -9.76 14.44
C PHE A 394 17.97 -9.50 14.48
N VAL A 395 18.40 -8.28 14.82
CA VAL A 395 19.83 -7.90 14.92
C VAL A 395 20.55 -8.79 15.93
N LYS A 396 19.97 -8.99 17.14
CA LYS A 396 20.56 -9.89 18.16
C LYS A 396 20.68 -11.33 17.67
N SER A 397 19.69 -11.81 16.92
CA SER A 397 19.70 -13.16 16.34
C SER A 397 20.79 -13.31 15.28
N ALA A 398 20.94 -12.31 14.40
CA ALA A 398 21.98 -12.26 13.37
C ALA A 398 23.38 -12.21 13.98
N GLU A 399 23.60 -11.39 15.01
CA GLU A 399 24.89 -11.32 15.74
C GLU A 399 25.28 -12.67 16.36
N LYS A 400 24.34 -13.40 16.93
CA LYS A 400 24.60 -14.74 17.46
C LYS A 400 25.00 -15.74 16.37
N ALA A 401 24.55 -15.52 15.12
CA ALA A 401 24.92 -16.31 13.97
C ALA A 401 26.24 -15.84 13.29
N GLY A 402 26.87 -14.79 13.83
CA GLY A 402 28.15 -14.26 13.33
C GLY A 402 28.01 -13.17 12.26
N VAL A 403 26.79 -12.68 11.99
CA VAL A 403 26.54 -11.52 11.13
C VAL A 403 26.82 -10.24 11.93
N THR A 404 27.48 -9.26 11.33
CA THR A 404 27.75 -7.99 12.03
C THR A 404 26.47 -7.16 12.20
N SER A 405 26.37 -6.36 13.28
CA SER A 405 25.25 -5.42 13.49
C SER A 405 25.02 -4.53 12.25
N LYS A 406 26.10 -4.07 11.61
CA LYS A 406 26.02 -3.23 10.41
C LYS A 406 25.35 -3.95 9.23
N GLU A 407 25.69 -5.21 9.00
CA GLU A 407 25.06 -6.03 7.95
C GLU A 407 23.59 -6.31 8.28
N ALA A 408 23.28 -6.65 9.53
CA ALA A 408 21.90 -6.87 9.98
C ALA A 408 21.03 -5.61 9.83
N LEU A 409 21.55 -4.42 10.20
CA LEU A 409 20.86 -3.14 10.02
C LEU A 409 20.67 -2.79 8.54
N LEU A 410 21.63 -3.12 7.69
CA LEU A 410 21.49 -2.94 6.23
C LEU A 410 20.40 -3.86 5.66
N MET A 411 20.32 -5.12 6.12
CA MET A 411 19.25 -6.04 5.73
C MET A 411 17.89 -5.48 6.15
N ALA A 412 17.76 -5.05 7.40
CA ALA A 412 16.52 -4.44 7.91
C ALA A 412 16.17 -3.16 7.14
N SER A 413 17.13 -2.28 6.82
CA SER A 413 16.88 -1.07 6.04
C SER A 413 16.34 -1.36 4.63
N LYS A 414 16.69 -2.50 4.04
CA LYS A 414 16.23 -2.93 2.72
C LYS A 414 14.84 -3.59 2.72
N THR A 415 14.35 -4.02 3.87
CA THR A 415 13.14 -4.84 3.96
C THR A 415 12.04 -4.24 4.82
N HIS A 416 12.41 -3.50 5.88
CA HIS A 416 11.45 -2.87 6.77
C HIS A 416 10.73 -1.68 6.11
N LYS A 417 9.46 -1.46 6.46
CA LYS A 417 8.59 -0.42 5.89
C LYS A 417 9.04 1.01 6.22
N LEU A 418 9.55 1.26 7.42
CA LEU A 418 9.85 2.62 7.88
C LEU A 418 10.91 3.34 7.02
N PRO A 419 12.04 2.72 6.62
CA PRO A 419 13.00 3.33 5.70
C PRO A 419 12.42 3.73 4.33
N ALA A 420 11.33 3.12 3.89
CA ALA A 420 10.64 3.47 2.65
C ALA A 420 9.85 4.78 2.75
N ARG A 421 9.65 5.31 3.98
CA ARG A 421 8.89 6.52 4.27
C ARG A 421 9.77 7.77 4.37
N GLY A 422 10.95 7.75 3.74
CA GLY A 422 11.89 8.87 3.69
C GLY A 422 11.29 10.13 3.06
N PRO A 423 11.80 11.33 3.40
CA PRO A 423 11.33 12.60 2.85
C PRO A 423 11.47 12.66 1.33
N MET A 424 10.47 13.25 0.65
CA MET A 424 10.50 13.49 -0.78
C MET A 424 11.64 14.45 -1.14
N PRO A 425 12.53 14.08 -2.07
CA PRO A 425 13.62 14.95 -2.50
C PRO A 425 13.13 15.90 -3.59
N TRP A 426 12.93 17.17 -3.26
CA TRP A 426 12.42 18.17 -4.20
C TRP A 426 13.49 18.84 -5.03
N ASP A 427 14.63 19.17 -4.39
CA ASP A 427 15.73 19.90 -5.00
C ASP A 427 17.05 19.63 -4.28
N ASN A 428 18.12 20.37 -4.64
CA ASN A 428 19.46 20.27 -4.05
C ASN A 428 19.66 21.16 -2.82
N GLU A 429 18.61 21.81 -2.31
CA GLU A 429 18.67 22.66 -1.12
C GLU A 429 18.75 21.80 0.16
N ARG A 430 18.82 22.46 1.30
CA ARG A 430 18.89 21.80 2.61
C ARG A 430 17.77 20.75 2.77
N ASN A 431 18.12 19.58 3.27
CA ASN A 431 17.20 18.43 3.42
C ASN A 431 16.46 18.10 2.10
N ASN A 432 17.12 18.31 0.97
CA ASN A 432 16.56 18.13 -0.37
C ASN A 432 15.26 18.93 -0.62
N GLY A 433 15.15 20.13 -0.07
CA GLY A 433 13.97 20.98 -0.26
C GLY A 433 12.71 20.53 0.49
N PHE A 434 12.80 19.45 1.28
CA PHE A 434 11.67 18.96 2.05
C PHE A 434 11.32 19.87 3.25
N THR A 435 12.32 20.30 4.01
CA THR A 435 12.17 21.12 5.22
C THR A 435 13.43 21.92 5.55
N ASP A 436 13.28 23.09 6.17
CA ASP A 436 14.39 23.87 6.72
C ASP A 436 14.90 23.35 8.09
N LYS A 437 14.18 22.40 8.70
CA LYS A 437 14.52 21.81 10.00
C LYS A 437 15.03 20.37 9.82
N GLU A 438 15.20 19.66 10.91
CA GLU A 438 15.52 18.26 10.90
C GLU A 438 14.25 17.46 10.56
N PRO A 439 14.28 16.59 9.54
CA PRO A 439 13.14 15.75 9.19
C PRO A 439 12.74 14.80 10.34
N TRP A 440 11.45 14.49 10.47
CA TRP A 440 10.90 13.59 11.48
C TRP A 440 11.50 12.19 11.43
N ILE A 441 12.01 11.76 10.27
CA ILE A 441 12.68 10.49 10.03
C ILE A 441 14.12 10.76 9.56
N LYS A 442 15.07 10.12 10.22
CA LYS A 442 16.49 10.27 9.97
C LYS A 442 17.05 9.01 9.35
N GLY A 443 17.87 9.16 8.32
CA GLY A 443 18.54 8.04 7.68
C GLY A 443 19.41 8.55 6.55
N LYS A 444 20.39 7.73 6.17
CA LYS A 444 21.26 8.06 5.04
C LYS A 444 20.51 7.82 3.74
N LYS A 445 20.39 8.84 2.91
CA LYS A 445 19.92 8.73 1.53
C LYS A 445 20.96 7.97 0.70
N LEU A 446 20.49 7.05 -0.16
CA LEU A 446 21.36 6.18 -0.96
C LEU A 446 21.44 6.57 -2.44
N ASP A 447 20.70 7.60 -2.82
CA ASP A 447 20.65 8.15 -4.18
C ASP A 447 20.81 9.68 -4.11
N GLU A 448 21.14 10.31 -5.23
CA GLU A 448 21.25 11.78 -5.36
C GLU A 448 20.07 12.36 -6.15
N THR A 449 19.04 11.57 -6.39
CA THR A 449 17.85 11.95 -7.16
C THR A 449 17.04 13.03 -6.45
N ASN A 450 16.54 14.00 -7.21
CA ASN A 450 15.56 14.99 -6.75
C ASN A 450 14.62 15.43 -7.88
N ALA A 451 13.46 15.94 -7.52
CA ALA A 451 12.41 16.26 -8.46
C ALA A 451 12.81 17.37 -9.46
N ALA A 452 13.55 18.40 -9.01
CA ALA A 452 13.94 19.51 -9.88
C ALA A 452 14.87 19.08 -11.01
N ASP A 453 15.88 18.27 -10.69
CA ASP A 453 16.82 17.75 -11.68
C ASP A 453 16.14 16.73 -12.62
N GLU A 454 15.29 15.86 -12.08
CA GLU A 454 14.55 14.86 -12.85
C GLU A 454 13.54 15.50 -13.84
N ILE A 455 12.88 16.59 -13.47
CA ILE A 455 11.99 17.34 -14.37
C ILE A 455 12.78 17.97 -15.52
N ALA A 456 13.98 18.45 -15.24
CA ALA A 456 14.82 19.14 -16.23
C ALA A 456 15.51 18.20 -17.23
N ASP A 457 15.62 16.90 -16.94
CA ASP A 457 16.25 15.90 -17.81
C ASP A 457 15.20 15.06 -18.56
N ASP A 458 15.07 15.23 -19.85
CA ASP A 458 14.12 14.49 -20.70
C ASP A 458 14.31 12.97 -20.68
N SER A 459 15.50 12.48 -20.27
CA SER A 459 15.85 11.07 -20.15
C SER A 459 15.62 10.50 -18.76
N SER A 460 15.19 11.31 -17.81
CA SER A 460 15.00 10.99 -16.40
C SER A 460 13.93 9.92 -16.12
N MET A 461 13.88 9.44 -14.89
CA MET A 461 12.82 8.55 -14.41
C MET A 461 11.48 9.28 -14.38
N PHE A 462 11.43 10.54 -13.93
CA PHE A 462 10.21 11.36 -13.91
C PHE A 462 9.59 11.51 -15.31
N ASN A 463 10.39 11.90 -16.29
CA ASN A 463 9.92 12.06 -17.66
C ASN A 463 9.54 10.73 -18.32
N PHE A 464 10.17 9.63 -17.91
CA PHE A 464 9.73 8.28 -18.28
C PHE A 464 8.34 7.96 -17.70
N TYR A 465 8.10 8.18 -16.40
CA TYR A 465 6.79 7.97 -15.76
C TYR A 465 5.71 8.87 -16.38
N LYS A 466 6.03 10.11 -16.71
CA LYS A 466 5.11 11.04 -17.41
C LYS A 466 4.65 10.46 -18.76
N LYS A 467 5.58 9.90 -19.56
CA LYS A 467 5.27 9.20 -20.82
C LYS A 467 4.45 7.92 -20.58
N LEU A 468 4.83 7.12 -19.58
CA LEU A 468 4.11 5.90 -19.19
C LEU A 468 2.67 6.19 -18.74
N ILE A 469 2.47 7.21 -17.92
CA ILE A 469 1.15 7.67 -17.48
C ILE A 469 0.31 8.17 -18.66
N SER A 470 0.91 8.92 -19.57
CA SER A 470 0.24 9.36 -20.80
C SER A 470 -0.22 8.19 -21.64
N LEU A 471 0.64 7.19 -21.81
CA LEU A 471 0.32 5.96 -22.53
C LEU A 471 -0.80 5.16 -21.82
N LYS A 472 -0.74 5.05 -20.48
CA LYS A 472 -1.78 4.38 -19.68
C LYS A 472 -3.16 5.03 -19.84
N LYS A 473 -3.25 6.33 -20.09
CA LYS A 473 -4.52 7.04 -20.32
C LYS A 473 -5.18 6.72 -21.67
N GLU A 474 -4.44 6.15 -22.61
CA GLU A 474 -5.02 5.75 -23.89
C GLU A 474 -6.05 4.62 -23.73
N GLN A 475 -7.09 4.66 -24.53
CA GLN A 475 -8.20 3.71 -24.45
C GLN A 475 -7.75 2.24 -24.55
N LEU A 476 -6.71 1.96 -25.35
CA LEU A 476 -6.12 0.63 -25.48
C LEU A 476 -5.66 0.06 -24.13
N PHE A 477 -4.99 0.88 -23.31
CA PHE A 477 -4.46 0.46 -22.00
C PHE A 477 -5.49 0.57 -20.87
N GLN A 478 -6.56 1.34 -21.07
CA GLN A 478 -7.66 1.42 -20.12
C GLN A 478 -8.66 0.28 -20.27
N ASP A 479 -9.04 -0.06 -21.52
CA ASP A 479 -10.17 -0.93 -21.82
C ASP A 479 -9.79 -2.19 -22.61
N GLY A 480 -8.59 -2.25 -23.18
CA GLY A 480 -8.14 -3.40 -23.98
C GLY A 480 -8.02 -4.66 -23.14
N ASN A 481 -8.25 -5.80 -23.78
CA ASN A 481 -8.06 -7.10 -23.17
C ASN A 481 -6.58 -7.38 -22.89
N TYR A 482 -6.33 -8.26 -21.95
CA TYR A 482 -4.98 -8.73 -21.59
C TYR A 482 -4.77 -10.17 -22.06
N TYR A 483 -3.66 -10.42 -22.75
CA TYR A 483 -3.25 -11.74 -23.20
C TYR A 483 -1.80 -12.00 -22.83
N LEU A 484 -1.54 -12.97 -21.96
CA LEU A 484 -0.18 -13.42 -21.66
C LEU A 484 0.39 -14.21 -22.85
N TRP A 485 1.60 -13.86 -23.26
CA TRP A 485 2.34 -14.66 -24.24
C TRP A 485 3.13 -15.78 -23.54
N SER A 486 3.19 -16.95 -24.19
CA SER A 486 4.04 -18.05 -23.72
C SER A 486 5.51 -17.76 -24.07
N THR A 487 6.29 -17.40 -23.05
CA THR A 487 7.71 -17.09 -23.18
C THR A 487 8.50 -17.76 -22.06
N SER A 488 9.84 -17.67 -22.12
CA SER A 488 10.73 -18.19 -21.06
C SER A 488 10.49 -17.53 -19.71
N ASP A 489 11.00 -18.14 -18.64
CA ASP A 489 10.93 -17.57 -17.30
C ASP A 489 11.76 -16.29 -17.16
N GLY A 490 12.75 -16.08 -18.04
CA GLY A 490 13.57 -14.86 -18.12
C GLY A 490 12.88 -13.67 -18.75
N SER A 491 11.59 -13.77 -19.12
CA SER A 491 10.82 -12.69 -19.73
C SER A 491 9.41 -12.64 -19.23
N TYR A 492 8.81 -11.42 -19.28
CA TYR A 492 7.37 -11.25 -19.11
C TYR A 492 6.83 -10.47 -20.31
N VAL A 493 6.01 -11.13 -21.11
CA VAL A 493 5.45 -10.57 -22.34
C VAL A 493 3.95 -10.74 -22.34
N TYR A 494 3.24 -9.65 -22.59
CA TYR A 494 1.78 -9.67 -22.75
C TYR A 494 1.33 -8.67 -23.80
N GLU A 495 0.17 -8.94 -24.37
CA GLU A 495 -0.49 -8.10 -25.36
C GLU A 495 -1.70 -7.40 -24.72
N ARG A 496 -1.88 -6.12 -25.05
CA ARG A 496 -3.13 -5.38 -24.86
C ARG A 496 -3.78 -5.21 -26.23
N ASN A 497 -5.08 -5.49 -26.28
CA ASN A 497 -5.76 -5.45 -27.57
C ASN A 497 -7.18 -4.85 -27.42
N LEU A 498 -7.51 -3.92 -28.33
CA LEU A 498 -8.80 -3.25 -28.40
C LEU A 498 -9.16 -2.99 -29.86
N LYS A 499 -10.15 -3.73 -30.38
CA LYS A 499 -10.53 -3.71 -31.80
C LYS A 499 -9.32 -4.08 -32.68
N ASP A 500 -8.92 -3.17 -33.57
CA ASP A 500 -7.80 -3.39 -34.51
C ASP A 500 -6.45 -2.95 -33.95
N LYS A 501 -6.44 -2.31 -32.75
CA LYS A 501 -5.22 -1.84 -32.10
C LYS A 501 -4.67 -2.90 -31.15
N LYS A 502 -3.38 -3.12 -31.24
CA LYS A 502 -2.63 -4.03 -30.38
C LYS A 502 -1.36 -3.37 -29.88
N ALA A 503 -1.03 -3.59 -28.63
CA ALA A 503 0.26 -3.24 -28.08
C ALA A 503 0.87 -4.46 -27.39
N LEU A 504 2.12 -4.74 -27.69
CA LEU A 504 2.93 -5.76 -27.05
C LEU A 504 3.84 -5.10 -26.02
N ILE A 505 3.78 -5.56 -24.78
CA ILE A 505 4.67 -5.15 -23.69
C ILE A 505 5.61 -6.31 -23.43
N ALA A 506 6.89 -6.14 -23.73
CA ALA A 506 7.91 -7.17 -23.57
C ALA A 506 9.00 -6.66 -22.61
N VAL A 507 9.27 -7.42 -21.54
CA VAL A 507 10.23 -7.06 -20.50
C VAL A 507 11.17 -8.25 -20.23
N SER A 508 12.50 -7.97 -20.24
CA SER A 508 13.52 -8.90 -19.79
C SER A 508 13.62 -8.89 -18.26
N LEU A 509 13.48 -10.07 -17.66
CA LEU A 509 13.74 -10.32 -16.24
C LEU A 509 15.13 -10.94 -16.02
N SER A 510 15.88 -11.15 -17.11
CA SER A 510 17.18 -11.85 -17.16
C SER A 510 18.34 -10.88 -16.98
N GLN A 511 19.46 -11.40 -16.45
CA GLN A 511 20.77 -10.74 -16.43
C GLN A 511 21.54 -10.92 -17.75
N GLU A 512 21.03 -11.75 -18.65
CA GLU A 512 21.57 -12.01 -19.98
C GLU A 512 20.59 -11.51 -21.03
N PRO A 513 21.07 -11.14 -22.23
CA PRO A 513 20.19 -10.81 -23.35
C PRO A 513 19.22 -11.95 -23.68
N ILE A 514 18.00 -11.60 -24.07
CA ILE A 514 16.98 -12.56 -24.47
C ILE A 514 16.45 -12.26 -25.87
N GLU A 515 15.99 -13.29 -26.58
CA GLU A 515 15.35 -13.15 -27.90
C GLU A 515 13.91 -13.66 -27.82
N ILE A 516 12.99 -12.93 -28.47
CA ILE A 516 11.55 -13.21 -28.49
C ILE A 516 11.06 -13.04 -29.93
N GLU A 517 10.34 -14.01 -30.45
CA GLU A 517 9.64 -13.83 -31.73
C GLU A 517 8.32 -13.09 -31.51
N VAL A 518 8.20 -11.86 -32.03
CA VAL A 518 7.06 -10.97 -31.77
C VAL A 518 6.16 -10.75 -32.99
N GLY A 519 6.57 -11.27 -34.16
CA GLY A 519 5.84 -11.02 -35.40
C GLY A 519 6.19 -9.66 -36.03
N LYS A 520 5.88 -9.52 -37.33
CA LYS A 520 6.21 -8.31 -38.09
C LYS A 520 5.21 -7.18 -37.91
N GLU A 521 4.05 -7.49 -37.37
CA GLU A 521 2.99 -6.51 -37.07
C GLU A 521 3.37 -5.55 -35.96
N PHE A 522 4.17 -5.97 -34.98
CA PHE A 522 4.64 -5.10 -33.90
C PHE A 522 5.91 -4.37 -34.32
N SER A 523 5.76 -3.22 -34.93
CA SER A 523 6.87 -2.49 -35.55
C SER A 523 7.04 -1.03 -35.06
N SER A 524 6.05 -0.48 -34.37
CA SER A 524 6.07 0.90 -33.88
C SER A 524 6.41 0.95 -32.39
N GLU A 525 7.56 1.51 -32.03
CA GLU A 525 7.90 1.79 -30.64
C GLU A 525 7.03 2.90 -30.05
N ARG A 526 6.52 2.66 -28.83
CA ARG A 526 5.77 3.65 -28.04
C ARG A 526 6.52 4.09 -26.80
N LEU A 527 7.25 3.18 -26.17
CA LEU A 527 8.04 3.45 -24.97
C LEU A 527 9.08 2.34 -24.83
N SER A 528 10.30 2.70 -24.41
CA SER A 528 11.37 1.72 -24.16
C SER A 528 12.18 2.06 -22.91
N ALA A 529 12.78 1.06 -22.31
CA ALA A 529 13.72 1.14 -21.20
C ALA A 529 14.90 0.23 -21.48
N GLY A 530 16.11 0.78 -21.58
CA GLY A 530 17.31 0.06 -21.96
C GLY A 530 17.41 -0.18 -23.48
N GLU A 531 18.41 -0.95 -23.89
CA GLU A 531 18.70 -1.22 -25.29
C GLU A 531 17.94 -2.44 -25.80
N TYR A 532 17.47 -2.37 -27.04
CA TYR A 532 16.83 -3.49 -27.74
C TYR A 532 17.12 -3.41 -29.25
N ASP A 533 16.98 -4.54 -29.93
CA ASP A 533 16.95 -4.62 -31.39
C ASP A 533 15.70 -5.35 -31.86
N LEU A 534 15.05 -4.81 -32.90
CA LEU A 534 13.88 -5.39 -33.53
C LEU A 534 14.15 -5.58 -35.02
N THR A 535 14.43 -6.80 -35.41
CA THR A 535 14.76 -7.12 -36.80
C THR A 535 13.88 -8.26 -37.32
N ALA A 536 13.10 -7.98 -38.37
CA ALA A 536 12.25 -8.96 -39.08
C ALA A 536 11.28 -9.75 -38.19
N GLY A 537 10.77 -9.12 -37.10
CA GLY A 537 9.85 -9.74 -36.14
C GLY A 537 10.54 -10.54 -35.03
N LYS A 538 11.86 -10.41 -34.92
CA LYS A 538 12.64 -10.90 -33.78
C LYS A 538 13.04 -9.72 -32.91
N LEU A 539 12.65 -9.77 -31.66
CA LEU A 539 12.98 -8.79 -30.63
C LEU A 539 14.10 -9.34 -29.74
N ARG A 540 15.24 -8.66 -29.71
CA ARG A 540 16.32 -8.89 -28.76
C ARG A 540 16.27 -7.81 -27.71
N LEU A 541 16.17 -8.20 -26.44
CA LEU A 541 16.24 -7.30 -25.28
C LEU A 541 17.56 -7.51 -24.55
N GLU A 542 18.28 -6.43 -24.29
CA GLU A 542 19.44 -6.45 -23.40
C GLU A 542 19.01 -6.71 -21.94
N PRO A 543 19.92 -7.02 -21.01
CA PRO A 543 19.58 -7.32 -19.62
C PRO A 543 18.66 -6.28 -19.00
N TYR A 544 17.52 -6.74 -18.45
CA TYR A 544 16.50 -5.90 -17.82
C TYR A 544 15.80 -4.88 -18.72
N ALA A 545 16.10 -4.86 -20.00
CA ALA A 545 15.43 -3.96 -20.94
C ALA A 545 13.94 -4.30 -21.12
N GLY A 546 13.16 -3.32 -21.56
CA GLY A 546 11.76 -3.51 -21.90
C GLY A 546 11.32 -2.56 -22.99
N VAL A 547 10.30 -2.97 -23.75
CA VAL A 547 9.74 -2.18 -24.85
C VAL A 547 8.23 -2.36 -24.96
N VAL A 548 7.55 -1.31 -25.37
CA VAL A 548 6.14 -1.30 -25.80
C VAL A 548 6.12 -1.09 -27.31
N LEU A 549 5.61 -2.07 -28.03
CA LEU A 549 5.46 -2.05 -29.50
C LEU A 549 3.98 -2.06 -29.88
N GLU A 550 3.60 -1.25 -30.86
CA GLU A 550 2.25 -1.28 -31.47
C GLU A 550 2.28 -1.85 -32.90
N ASN A 551 1.10 -2.34 -33.32
CA ASN A 551 0.86 -2.82 -34.69
C ASN A 551 0.64 -1.68 -35.70
#